data_ca4d5ccae58af606fc05c16dd9fc3aa0
#
_entry.id   ca4d5ccae58af606fc05c16dd9fc3aa0
#
_cell.length_a   1.000
_cell.length_b   1.000
_cell.length_c   1.000
_cell.angle_alpha   90.00
_cell.angle_beta   90.00
_cell.angle_gamma   90.00
#
_symmetry.space_group_name_H-M   'P 1'
#
loop_
_entity.id
_entity.type
_entity.pdbx_description
1 polymer ?
#
loop_
_entity_poly.entity_id
_entity_poly.type
_entity_poly.pdbx_seq_one_letter_code
_entity_poly.pdbx_strand_id
1 'polypeptide(L)'
;MNITSTKIKNFRLLSDVELALEKETTVIVGRNNSGKTSLTEVIRRFLGNDSPSFQLEDFSINCYEKFFKLFQRILADEEKIEAPLDESSEIEFRDDLPAIELCLTIEYDKSLPNFGALSPFIIDLNDDCTKTNIIIRYGLEYGKINEFFLNEIDLENKILFSQELKKRISKFFTTKVWAQDPNDLSNKKELTLKDVKKLIQVDFINAQRGLDDVTTKESNPLARLLEGFFDTTSMSKEAQDQSTIQKLEDAVTSVQTSINQGFSEQLKDLFPSLKKFGYPGLGTQSFQTEVILDVKKLLSNFTHVYYPNSGVNLPESYNGLGTRNLILILLQLAKFHKEYSTKNDGMNIHLIFIEEPEAHLHPQMQEVFIKQLEEATEMLANTGTPWIPQFVISTHSSHISNAVGFKHIRYFLQNNQQKTIIKDLKKDFSDYDNNKTFIHKYMTLTKSDLFLLTKLF
;
A
#
# COMPACT_ATOMS: atom_id res chain seq x y z
N MET A 1 -17.34 9.84 1.55
CA MET A 1 -16.13 9.99 2.41
C MET A 1 -14.90 9.95 1.55
N ASN A 2 -13.89 10.80 1.84
CA ASN A 2 -12.59 10.78 1.15
C ASN A 2 -11.50 11.38 2.04
N ILE A 3 -10.25 11.01 1.79
CA ILE A 3 -9.10 11.63 2.43
C ILE A 3 -8.77 12.91 1.66
N THR A 4 -8.76 14.06 2.35
CA THR A 4 -8.49 15.37 1.73
C THR A 4 -7.04 15.80 1.85
N SER A 5 -6.36 15.37 2.92
CA SER A 5 -4.92 15.60 3.08
C SER A 5 -4.26 14.51 3.90
N THR A 6 -2.96 14.35 3.68
CA THR A 6 -2.08 13.53 4.51
C THR A 6 -0.87 14.36 4.93
N LYS A 7 -0.57 14.37 6.22
CA LYS A 7 0.63 15.01 6.78
C LYS A 7 1.56 13.97 7.35
N ILE A 8 2.84 14.06 6.99
CA ILE A 8 3.87 13.09 7.39
C ILE A 8 5.00 13.85 8.08
N LYS A 9 5.42 13.32 9.24
CA LYS A 9 6.56 13.86 9.98
C LYS A 9 7.62 12.80 10.23
N ASN A 10 8.86 13.22 10.15
CA ASN A 10 10.05 12.49 10.56
C ASN A 10 10.32 11.17 9.82
N PHE A 11 9.83 10.98 8.61
CA PHE A 11 10.08 9.78 7.82
C PHE A 11 11.00 10.06 6.63
N ARG A 12 12.21 9.55 6.66
CA ARG A 12 13.23 9.70 5.59
C ARG A 12 13.35 11.16 5.11
N LEU A 13 13.09 11.43 3.82
CA LEU A 13 13.10 12.80 3.26
C LEU A 13 11.84 13.61 3.66
N LEU A 14 10.79 12.95 4.14
CA LEU A 14 9.53 13.56 4.53
C LEU A 14 9.60 14.00 6.01
N SER A 15 10.31 15.09 6.27
CA SER A 15 10.56 15.56 7.65
C SER A 15 9.37 16.27 8.28
N ASP A 16 8.65 17.07 7.53
CA ASP A 16 7.34 17.67 7.85
C ASP A 16 6.73 18.13 6.52
N VAL A 17 5.86 17.31 5.97
CA VAL A 17 5.24 17.57 4.67
C VAL A 17 3.75 17.31 4.74
N GLU A 18 2.99 18.10 4.00
CA GLU A 18 1.55 17.93 3.83
C GLU A 18 1.24 17.77 2.35
N LEU A 19 0.46 16.76 2.01
CA LEU A 19 -0.01 16.44 0.68
C LEU A 19 -1.53 16.53 0.63
N ALA A 20 -2.06 17.47 -0.13
CA ALA A 20 -3.49 17.53 -0.42
C ALA A 20 -3.87 16.47 -1.47
N LEU A 21 -4.93 15.71 -1.20
CA LEU A 21 -5.46 14.69 -2.09
C LEU A 21 -6.75 15.17 -2.75
N GLU A 22 -6.92 14.80 -4.02
CA GLU A 22 -8.18 15.01 -4.75
C GLU A 22 -9.14 13.82 -4.49
N LYS A 23 -10.43 14.03 -4.78
CA LYS A 23 -11.46 13.00 -4.53
C LYS A 23 -11.28 11.73 -5.37
N GLU A 24 -10.76 11.87 -6.57
CA GLU A 24 -10.60 10.78 -7.53
C GLU A 24 -9.12 10.46 -7.76
N THR A 25 -8.40 11.35 -8.45
CA THR A 25 -7.02 11.10 -8.85
C THR A 25 -6.09 12.22 -8.44
N THR A 26 -5.02 11.90 -7.72
CA THR A 26 -3.89 12.79 -7.40
C THR A 26 -2.65 12.28 -8.10
N VAL A 27 -1.99 13.12 -8.88
CA VAL A 27 -0.75 12.77 -9.57
C VAL A 27 0.44 13.44 -8.90
N ILE A 28 1.42 12.64 -8.53
CA ILE A 28 2.64 13.07 -7.87
C ILE A 28 3.77 13.04 -8.89
N VAL A 29 4.34 14.19 -9.16
CA VAL A 29 5.48 14.35 -10.06
C VAL A 29 6.69 14.89 -9.31
N GLY A 30 7.89 14.58 -9.79
CA GLY A 30 9.14 15.07 -9.20
C GLY A 30 10.33 14.27 -9.65
N ARG A 31 11.54 14.79 -9.39
CA ARG A 31 12.79 14.10 -9.73
C ARG A 31 12.95 12.80 -8.95
N ASN A 32 13.89 11.97 -9.41
CA ASN A 32 14.33 10.82 -8.62
C ASN A 32 14.85 11.30 -7.27
N ASN A 33 14.62 10.49 -6.24
CA ASN A 33 15.00 10.79 -4.87
C ASN A 33 14.34 12.05 -4.27
N SER A 34 13.17 12.48 -4.75
CA SER A 34 12.41 13.59 -4.19
C SER A 34 11.45 13.20 -3.05
N GLY A 35 11.35 11.92 -2.71
CA GLY A 35 10.49 11.42 -1.63
C GLY A 35 9.18 10.77 -2.08
N LYS A 36 8.91 10.62 -3.39
CA LYS A 36 7.68 9.98 -3.90
C LYS A 36 7.52 8.54 -3.38
N THR A 37 8.54 7.71 -3.54
CA THR A 37 8.55 6.34 -3.02
C THR A 37 8.49 6.30 -1.49
N SER A 38 9.08 7.31 -0.80
CA SER A 38 8.97 7.41 0.66
C SER A 38 7.53 7.65 1.11
N LEU A 39 6.75 8.42 0.35
CA LEU A 39 5.33 8.62 0.63
C LEU A 39 4.56 7.29 0.56
N THR A 40 4.71 6.55 -0.53
CA THR A 40 4.06 5.25 -0.68
C THR A 40 4.48 4.28 0.43
N GLU A 41 5.78 4.27 0.75
CA GLU A 41 6.35 3.37 1.75
C GLU A 41 5.84 3.64 3.17
N VAL A 42 5.75 4.91 3.61
CA VAL A 42 5.23 5.21 4.96
C VAL A 42 3.76 4.81 5.11
N ILE A 43 2.95 5.03 4.07
CA ILE A 43 1.54 4.64 4.07
C ILE A 43 1.43 3.11 4.04
N ARG A 44 2.25 2.43 3.23
CA ARG A 44 2.30 0.95 3.19
C ARG A 44 2.65 0.37 4.56
N ARG A 45 3.63 0.93 5.26
CA ARG A 45 4.04 0.43 6.57
C ARG A 45 3.01 0.65 7.66
N PHE A 46 2.30 1.80 7.66
CA PHE A 46 1.25 2.03 8.65
C PHE A 46 -0.04 1.30 8.34
N LEU A 47 -0.50 1.30 7.08
CA LEU A 47 -1.84 0.86 6.70
C LEU A 47 -1.87 -0.45 5.90
N GLY A 48 -0.72 -0.97 5.48
CA GLY A 48 -0.63 -2.26 4.80
C GLY A 48 -0.99 -3.45 5.70
N ASN A 49 -0.89 -4.65 5.17
CA ASN A 49 -1.30 -5.87 5.86
C ASN A 49 -0.43 -6.21 7.08
N ASP A 50 0.84 -5.87 7.02
CA ASP A 50 1.80 -6.18 8.10
C ASP A 50 1.63 -5.25 9.32
N SER A 51 2.18 -5.66 10.45
CA SER A 51 2.27 -4.80 11.62
C SER A 51 3.30 -3.68 11.36
N PRO A 52 2.98 -2.42 11.66
CA PRO A 52 3.90 -1.31 11.45
C PRO A 52 5.22 -1.51 12.19
N SER A 53 6.30 -1.49 11.46
CA SER A 53 7.66 -1.61 11.98
C SER A 53 8.58 -0.63 11.25
N PHE A 54 9.31 0.18 12.04
CA PHE A 54 10.27 1.15 11.51
C PHE A 54 11.61 0.96 12.21
N GLN A 55 12.67 1.24 11.50
CA GLN A 55 14.03 1.22 12.01
C GLN A 55 14.57 2.64 12.14
N LEU A 56 15.72 2.80 12.81
CA LEU A 56 16.37 4.11 12.94
C LEU A 56 16.60 4.79 11.58
N GLU A 57 16.95 4.02 10.55
CA GLU A 57 17.21 4.49 9.19
C GLU A 57 15.96 5.06 8.49
N ASP A 58 14.78 4.77 9.01
CA ASP A 58 13.54 5.31 8.50
C ASP A 58 13.22 6.71 9.06
N PHE A 59 13.91 7.11 10.13
CA PHE A 59 13.77 8.46 10.64
C PHE A 59 14.49 9.49 9.78
N SER A 60 13.92 10.68 9.69
CA SER A 60 14.58 11.81 9.02
C SER A 60 15.91 12.15 9.69
N ILE A 61 16.87 12.60 8.90
CA ILE A 61 18.24 12.86 9.36
C ILE A 61 18.32 13.81 10.57
N ASN A 62 17.41 14.78 10.65
CA ASN A 62 17.32 15.71 11.77
C ASN A 62 16.95 15.01 13.10
N CYS A 63 16.33 13.84 13.06
CA CYS A 63 15.92 13.11 14.25
C CYS A 63 17.13 12.53 14.99
N TYR A 64 18.19 12.19 14.26
CA TYR A 64 19.44 11.67 14.86
C TYR A 64 20.07 12.68 15.82
N GLU A 65 20.13 13.94 15.41
CA GLU A 65 20.64 15.01 16.27
C GLU A 65 19.73 15.27 17.47
N LYS A 66 18.41 15.17 17.29
CA LYS A 66 17.45 15.30 18.40
C LYS A 66 17.59 14.17 19.41
N PHE A 67 17.68 12.93 18.96
CA PHE A 67 17.96 11.79 19.86
C PHE A 67 19.26 12.01 20.61
N PHE A 68 20.33 12.38 19.93
CA PHE A 68 21.62 12.59 20.55
C PHE A 68 21.57 13.67 21.65
N LYS A 69 20.97 14.85 21.37
CA LYS A 69 20.81 15.94 22.34
C LYS A 69 19.97 15.53 23.56
N LEU A 70 18.92 14.71 23.34
CA LEU A 70 18.10 14.22 24.44
C LEU A 70 18.86 13.25 25.34
N PHE A 71 19.64 12.33 24.76
CA PHE A 71 20.52 11.47 25.56
C PHE A 71 21.56 12.27 26.35
N GLN A 72 22.19 13.30 25.74
CA GLN A 72 23.10 14.20 26.45
C GLN A 72 22.40 14.92 27.61
N ARG A 73 21.19 15.44 27.40
CA ARG A 73 20.42 16.17 28.43
C ARG A 73 20.10 15.28 29.63
N ILE A 74 19.67 14.04 29.38
CA ILE A 74 19.28 13.10 30.43
C ILE A 74 20.50 12.57 31.18
N LEU A 75 21.59 12.23 30.48
CA LEU A 75 22.81 11.74 31.12
C LEU A 75 23.56 12.81 31.92
N ALA A 76 23.35 14.09 31.62
CA ALA A 76 23.89 15.19 32.41
C ALA A 76 23.10 15.47 33.72
N ASP A 77 21.92 14.88 33.85
CA ASP A 77 20.97 15.09 34.96
C ASP A 77 20.92 13.80 35.79
N GLU A 78 22.00 13.51 36.54
CA GLU A 78 22.17 12.26 37.31
C GLU A 78 21.00 11.96 38.29
N GLU A 79 20.36 13.01 38.82
CA GLU A 79 19.19 12.86 39.72
C GLU A 79 17.97 12.28 39.02
N LYS A 80 17.83 12.44 37.72
CA LYS A 80 16.68 11.92 36.94
C LYS A 80 16.83 10.47 36.51
N ILE A 81 18.00 9.88 36.58
CA ILE A 81 18.24 8.49 36.20
C ILE A 81 17.86 7.54 37.32
N GLU A 82 18.00 7.97 38.59
CA GLU A 82 17.75 7.11 39.78
C GLU A 82 16.29 7.15 40.27
N ALA A 83 15.52 8.19 39.94
CA ALA A 83 14.11 8.31 40.33
C ALA A 83 13.18 8.07 39.15
N PRO A 84 12.04 7.35 39.34
CA PRO A 84 11.02 7.30 38.28
C PRO A 84 10.54 8.71 38.00
N LEU A 85 10.55 9.10 36.69
CA LEU A 85 10.03 10.38 36.25
C LEU A 85 8.55 10.48 36.64
N ASP A 86 8.16 11.65 37.15
CA ASP A 86 6.76 11.93 37.36
C ASP A 86 6.01 12.03 36.01
N GLU A 87 4.69 11.85 36.03
CA GLU A 87 3.87 11.81 34.82
C GLU A 87 4.04 13.07 33.95
N SER A 88 4.25 14.24 34.56
CA SER A 88 4.42 15.51 33.84
C SER A 88 5.75 15.57 33.10
N SER A 89 6.83 15.16 33.73
CA SER A 89 8.15 15.06 33.12
C SER A 89 8.19 13.99 32.04
N GLU A 90 7.52 12.86 32.25
CA GLU A 90 7.40 11.81 31.22
C GLU A 90 6.72 12.31 29.94
N ILE A 91 5.66 13.11 30.05
CA ILE A 91 4.96 13.69 28.91
C ILE A 91 5.88 14.65 28.16
N GLU A 92 6.57 15.55 28.85
CA GLU A 92 7.48 16.54 28.23
C GLU A 92 8.62 15.84 27.47
N PHE A 93 9.28 14.86 28.07
CA PHE A 93 10.35 14.12 27.40
C PHE A 93 9.85 13.32 26.18
N ARG A 94 8.63 12.80 26.27
CA ARG A 94 8.03 12.05 25.16
C ARG A 94 7.69 12.96 24.00
N ASP A 95 7.23 14.17 24.23
CA ASP A 95 6.91 15.14 23.18
C ASP A 95 8.17 15.64 22.46
N ASP A 96 9.30 15.70 23.18
CA ASP A 96 10.61 16.03 22.60
C ASP A 96 11.20 14.87 21.79
N LEU A 97 10.83 13.61 22.09
CA LEU A 97 11.35 12.45 21.36
C LEU A 97 10.83 12.39 19.92
N PRO A 98 11.73 12.20 18.93
CA PRO A 98 11.30 12.02 17.56
C PRO A 98 10.38 10.80 17.42
N ALA A 99 9.25 10.99 16.76
CA ALA A 99 8.34 9.94 16.36
C ALA A 99 8.01 10.09 14.89
N ILE A 100 7.75 8.98 14.19
CA ILE A 100 7.23 9.00 12.83
C ILE A 100 5.71 9.16 12.93
N GLU A 101 5.16 10.19 12.29
CA GLU A 101 3.72 10.46 12.33
C GLU A 101 3.12 10.49 10.92
N LEU A 102 1.94 9.90 10.81
CA LEU A 102 1.04 10.01 9.66
C LEU A 102 -0.29 10.55 10.17
N CYS A 103 -0.68 11.72 9.70
CA CYS A 103 -1.99 12.30 9.98
C CYS A 103 -2.80 12.30 8.68
N LEU A 104 -4.01 11.75 8.74
CA LEU A 104 -4.97 11.70 7.64
C LEU A 104 -6.17 12.56 8.00
N THR A 105 -6.50 13.54 7.15
CA THR A 105 -7.72 14.32 7.28
C THR A 105 -8.80 13.75 6.38
N ILE A 106 -9.88 13.29 6.98
CA ILE A 106 -11.03 12.69 6.27
C ILE A 106 -12.16 13.70 6.24
N GLU A 107 -12.74 13.89 5.07
CA GLU A 107 -13.97 14.65 4.86
C GLU A 107 -15.14 13.68 4.62
N TYR A 108 -16.26 13.94 5.27
CA TYR A 108 -17.44 13.10 5.22
C TYR A 108 -18.72 13.92 5.01
N ASP A 109 -19.73 13.27 4.44
CA ASP A 109 -21.05 13.85 4.24
C ASP A 109 -21.95 13.53 5.43
N LYS A 110 -22.49 14.54 6.07
CA LYS A 110 -23.39 14.42 7.23
C LYS A 110 -24.78 13.90 6.86
N SER A 111 -25.16 13.99 5.59
CA SER A 111 -26.46 13.47 5.12
C SER A 111 -26.52 11.93 5.11
N LEU A 112 -25.39 11.26 5.34
CA LEU A 112 -25.33 9.80 5.40
C LEU A 112 -26.13 9.28 6.60
N PRO A 113 -27.00 8.29 6.40
CA PRO A 113 -27.85 7.73 7.46
C PRO A 113 -27.04 6.97 8.53
N ASN A 114 -25.84 6.56 8.23
CA ASN A 114 -24.92 5.85 9.13
C ASN A 114 -23.47 6.15 8.74
N PHE A 115 -22.63 6.43 9.71
CA PHE A 115 -21.20 6.67 9.50
C PHE A 115 -20.36 5.38 9.50
N GLY A 116 -20.95 4.24 9.85
CA GLY A 116 -20.28 2.93 9.81
C GLY A 116 -18.93 2.94 10.54
N ALA A 117 -17.88 2.52 9.84
CA ALA A 117 -16.52 2.45 10.36
C ALA A 117 -15.91 3.83 10.72
N LEU A 118 -16.47 4.93 10.22
CA LEU A 118 -16.03 6.30 10.57
C LEU A 118 -16.52 6.74 11.96
N SER A 119 -17.61 6.20 12.47
CA SER A 119 -18.24 6.63 13.72
C SER A 119 -17.28 6.79 14.92
N PRO A 120 -16.30 5.89 15.18
CA PRO A 120 -15.36 6.05 16.29
C PRO A 120 -14.43 7.26 16.16
N PHE A 121 -14.25 7.81 14.95
CA PHE A 121 -13.34 8.91 14.64
C PHE A 121 -14.01 10.27 14.70
N ILE A 122 -15.34 10.34 14.69
CA ILE A 122 -16.10 11.59 14.88
C ILE A 122 -16.19 11.84 16.38
N ILE A 123 -15.35 12.73 16.89
CA ILE A 123 -15.25 13.04 18.33
C ILE A 123 -15.65 14.48 18.64
N ASP A 124 -15.84 15.30 17.63
CA ASP A 124 -16.33 16.65 17.78
C ASP A 124 -17.86 16.64 18.04
N LEU A 125 -18.33 17.65 18.76
CA LEU A 125 -19.77 17.91 19.03
C LEU A 125 -20.30 19.01 18.13
N ASN A 126 -19.53 19.45 17.14
CA ASN A 126 -19.90 20.57 16.27
C ASN A 126 -20.65 20.06 15.03
N ASP A 127 -21.94 20.41 14.95
CA ASP A 127 -22.76 20.05 13.80
C ASP A 127 -22.29 20.63 12.46
N ASP A 128 -21.42 21.64 12.45
CA ASP A 128 -20.85 22.22 11.23
C ASP A 128 -19.54 21.55 10.78
N CYS A 129 -18.91 20.73 11.63
CA CYS A 129 -17.68 20.04 11.30
C CYS A 129 -17.95 18.85 10.38
N THR A 130 -17.33 18.79 9.22
CA THR A 130 -17.40 17.70 8.22
C THR A 130 -16.09 16.97 8.06
N LYS A 131 -15.14 17.20 8.96
CA LYS A 131 -13.79 16.63 8.89
C LYS A 131 -13.40 15.98 10.20
N THR A 132 -12.54 14.99 10.12
CA THR A 132 -11.88 14.37 11.27
C THR A 132 -10.43 14.08 10.93
N ASN A 133 -9.55 14.15 11.93
CA ASN A 133 -8.14 13.78 11.77
C ASN A 133 -7.88 12.42 12.41
N ILE A 134 -7.14 11.57 11.70
CA ILE A 134 -6.61 10.32 12.23
C ILE A 134 -5.09 10.48 12.34
N ILE A 135 -4.55 10.39 13.54
CA ILE A 135 -3.12 10.44 13.79
C ILE A 135 -2.63 9.04 14.09
N ILE A 136 -1.64 8.58 13.32
CA ILE A 136 -0.93 7.32 13.54
C ILE A 136 0.51 7.68 13.84
N ARG A 137 1.00 7.33 15.01
CA ARG A 137 2.34 7.67 15.50
C ARG A 137 3.10 6.42 15.88
N TYR A 138 4.29 6.26 15.33
CA TYR A 138 5.28 5.29 15.79
C TYR A 138 6.28 6.02 16.67
N GLY A 139 6.22 5.75 17.97
CA GLY A 139 7.02 6.43 18.98
C GLY A 139 7.21 5.59 20.22
N LEU A 140 7.91 6.13 21.20
CA LEU A 140 8.21 5.45 22.44
C LEU A 140 6.93 5.05 23.18
N GLU A 141 6.85 3.79 23.63
CA GLU A 141 5.75 3.25 24.40
C GLU A 141 5.60 3.95 25.76
N TYR A 142 4.34 4.04 26.24
CA TYR A 142 4.04 4.65 27.55
C TYR A 142 4.69 3.86 28.68
N GLY A 143 5.29 4.58 29.66
CA GLY A 143 5.97 3.98 30.79
C GLY A 143 7.33 3.36 30.49
N LYS A 144 7.87 3.55 29.26
CA LYS A 144 9.15 2.97 28.84
C LYS A 144 10.30 3.98 28.73
N ILE A 145 10.10 5.22 29.18
CA ILE A 145 11.11 6.26 29.10
C ILE A 145 12.36 5.87 29.88
N ASN A 146 12.22 5.45 31.15
CA ASN A 146 13.35 5.04 31.97
C ASN A 146 14.13 3.89 31.32
N GLU A 147 13.42 2.83 30.88
CA GLU A 147 14.06 1.68 30.23
C GLU A 147 14.76 2.08 28.90
N PHE A 148 14.20 3.05 28.17
CA PHE A 148 14.79 3.54 26.91
C PHE A 148 16.10 4.28 27.15
N PHE A 149 16.21 5.05 28.23
CA PHE A 149 17.42 5.81 28.56
C PHE A 149 18.35 5.08 29.54
N LEU A 150 17.87 4.02 30.22
CA LEU A 150 18.66 3.19 31.16
C LEU A 150 19.82 2.51 30.41
N ASN A 151 20.94 2.35 31.10
CA ASN A 151 22.23 1.84 30.63
C ASN A 151 23.06 2.87 29.86
N GLU A 152 24.35 2.86 30.14
CA GLU A 152 25.33 3.70 29.50
C GLU A 152 25.30 3.47 27.98
N ILE A 153 25.18 4.56 27.26
CA ILE A 153 25.32 4.61 25.81
C ILE A 153 26.58 5.44 25.52
N ASP A 154 27.43 4.92 24.66
CA ASP A 154 28.64 5.65 24.26
C ASP A 154 28.26 6.83 23.37
N LEU A 155 28.30 8.04 23.94
CA LEU A 155 28.03 9.28 23.23
C LEU A 155 29.25 9.82 22.45
N GLU A 156 30.47 9.38 22.80
CA GLU A 156 31.68 9.81 22.09
C GLU A 156 31.78 9.14 20.72
N ASN A 157 31.35 7.88 20.61
CA ASN A 157 31.37 7.12 19.37
C ASN A 157 30.00 7.11 18.69
N LYS A 158 29.83 7.97 17.67
CA LYS A 158 28.57 8.09 16.91
C LYS A 158 28.09 6.79 16.28
N ILE A 159 29.00 5.87 15.93
CA ILE A 159 28.64 4.60 15.30
C ILE A 159 28.02 3.67 16.37
N LEU A 160 28.67 3.55 17.52
CA LEU A 160 28.16 2.74 18.64
C LEU A 160 26.84 3.31 19.16
N PHE A 161 26.74 4.63 19.30
CA PHE A 161 25.49 5.31 19.64
C PHE A 161 24.35 4.92 18.68
N SER A 162 24.58 5.02 17.36
CA SER A 162 23.56 4.69 16.36
C SER A 162 23.15 3.21 16.40
N GLN A 163 24.09 2.31 16.62
CA GLN A 163 23.80 0.86 16.74
C GLN A 163 22.94 0.56 17.96
N GLU A 164 23.25 1.15 19.10
CA GLU A 164 22.49 0.97 20.32
C GLU A 164 21.11 1.62 20.22
N LEU A 165 21.02 2.84 19.71
CA LEU A 165 19.76 3.53 19.45
C LEU A 165 18.84 2.70 18.54
N LYS A 166 19.39 2.08 17.50
CA LYS A 166 18.63 1.20 16.59
C LYS A 166 17.99 0.04 17.34
N LYS A 167 18.71 -0.63 18.24
CA LYS A 167 18.18 -1.72 19.06
C LYS A 167 17.07 -1.22 19.98
N ARG A 168 17.28 -0.07 20.62
CA ARG A 168 16.31 0.54 21.55
C ARG A 168 15.02 0.94 20.85
N ILE A 169 15.11 1.58 19.67
CA ILE A 169 13.94 1.91 18.86
C ILE A 169 13.15 0.65 18.53
N SER A 170 13.80 -0.39 18.04
CA SER A 170 13.12 -1.64 17.68
C SER A 170 12.46 -2.34 18.88
N LYS A 171 12.95 -2.11 20.10
CA LYS A 171 12.47 -2.75 21.34
C LYS A 171 11.35 -1.97 22.01
N PHE A 172 11.44 -0.63 22.03
CA PHE A 172 10.60 0.21 22.88
C PHE A 172 9.62 1.11 22.14
N PHE A 173 9.70 1.16 20.80
CA PHE A 173 8.78 1.97 20.00
C PHE A 173 7.59 1.13 19.57
N THR A 174 6.40 1.74 19.64
CA THR A 174 5.13 1.12 19.25
C THR A 174 4.29 2.07 18.41
N THR A 175 3.27 1.52 17.75
CA THR A 175 2.32 2.33 16.98
C THR A 175 1.08 2.61 17.82
N LYS A 176 0.74 3.87 17.95
CA LYS A 176 -0.47 4.38 18.59
C LYS A 176 -1.32 5.16 17.58
N VAL A 177 -2.62 5.17 17.81
CA VAL A 177 -3.60 5.82 16.93
C VAL A 177 -4.54 6.69 17.75
N TRP A 178 -4.84 7.88 17.24
CA TRP A 178 -5.84 8.78 17.81
C TRP A 178 -6.75 9.33 16.72
N ALA A 179 -8.04 9.46 17.07
CA ALA A 179 -8.90 10.44 16.43
C ALA A 179 -8.62 11.80 17.06
N GLN A 180 -8.62 12.87 16.27
CA GLN A 180 -8.39 14.23 16.72
C GLN A 180 -9.40 15.17 16.07
N ASP A 181 -9.98 16.06 16.86
CA ASP A 181 -10.82 17.14 16.36
C ASP A 181 -9.98 18.13 15.55
N PRO A 182 -10.34 18.43 14.29
CA PRO A 182 -9.62 19.42 13.48
C PRO A 182 -9.62 20.84 14.05
N ASN A 183 -10.66 21.20 14.84
CA ASN A 183 -10.85 22.53 15.41
C ASN A 183 -10.25 22.66 16.81
N ASP A 184 -10.16 21.55 17.55
CA ASP A 184 -9.52 21.48 18.86
C ASP A 184 -8.49 20.34 18.92
N LEU A 185 -7.24 20.70 18.70
CA LEU A 185 -6.14 19.74 18.68
C LEU A 185 -5.90 19.05 20.05
N SER A 186 -6.43 19.57 21.13
CA SER A 186 -6.36 18.95 22.46
C SER A 186 -7.37 17.82 22.63
N ASN A 187 -8.50 17.89 21.91
CA ASN A 187 -9.53 16.85 21.90
C ASN A 187 -9.06 15.66 21.06
N LYS A 188 -8.62 14.61 21.76
CA LYS A 188 -8.10 13.38 21.15
C LYS A 188 -8.70 12.16 21.83
N LYS A 189 -9.02 11.16 21.04
CA LYS A 189 -9.47 9.84 21.53
C LYS A 189 -8.56 8.75 21.03
N GLU A 190 -8.00 7.96 21.91
CA GLU A 190 -7.17 6.81 21.54
C GLU A 190 -8.01 5.71 20.90
N LEU A 191 -7.56 5.19 19.78
CA LEU A 191 -8.19 4.14 18.99
C LEU A 191 -7.14 3.08 18.63
N THR A 192 -7.56 2.04 17.93
CA THR A 192 -6.68 0.98 17.49
C THR A 192 -6.39 1.07 15.99
N LEU A 193 -5.23 0.54 15.56
CA LEU A 193 -4.91 0.43 14.14
C LEU A 193 -5.93 -0.43 13.38
N LYS A 194 -6.57 -1.39 14.06
CA LYS A 194 -7.65 -2.20 13.48
C LYS A 194 -8.86 -1.35 13.07
N ASP A 195 -9.17 -0.32 13.85
CA ASP A 195 -10.29 0.59 13.52
C ASP A 195 -9.97 1.40 12.27
N VAL A 196 -8.71 1.87 12.12
CA VAL A 196 -8.27 2.54 10.90
C VAL A 196 -8.33 1.61 9.69
N LYS A 197 -7.83 0.37 9.82
CA LYS A 197 -7.87 -0.63 8.73
C LYS A 197 -9.28 -1.11 8.36
N LYS A 198 -10.26 -0.93 9.25
CA LYS A 198 -11.69 -1.12 8.91
C LYS A 198 -12.24 0.04 8.08
N LEU A 199 -11.78 1.27 8.35
CA LEU A 199 -12.24 2.47 7.66
C LEU A 199 -11.54 2.70 6.33
N ILE A 200 -10.23 2.43 6.26
CA ILE A 200 -9.39 2.72 5.11
C ILE A 200 -8.75 1.42 4.61
N GLN A 201 -9.09 1.03 3.41
CA GLN A 201 -8.37 0.01 2.65
C GLN A 201 -7.30 0.71 1.80
N VAL A 202 -6.08 0.18 1.80
CA VAL A 202 -4.97 0.72 1.00
C VAL A 202 -4.36 -0.40 0.17
N ASP A 203 -4.28 -0.17 -1.13
CA ASP A 203 -3.70 -1.11 -2.08
C ASP A 203 -2.62 -0.45 -2.95
N PHE A 204 -1.67 -1.24 -3.46
CA PHE A 204 -0.48 -0.77 -4.14
C PHE A 204 -0.25 -1.53 -5.43
N ILE A 205 -0.08 -0.79 -6.53
CA ILE A 205 0.31 -1.30 -7.85
C ILE A 205 1.71 -0.81 -8.18
N ASN A 206 2.67 -1.72 -8.26
CA ASN A 206 4.04 -1.43 -8.69
C ASN A 206 4.24 -1.94 -10.12
N ALA A 207 4.19 -1.04 -11.09
CA ALA A 207 4.25 -1.41 -12.50
C ALA A 207 5.62 -1.97 -12.93
N GLN A 208 6.73 -1.51 -12.34
CA GLN A 208 8.08 -1.98 -12.71
C GLN A 208 8.40 -3.39 -12.19
N ARG A 209 8.08 -3.68 -10.93
CA ARG A 209 8.56 -4.92 -10.26
C ARG A 209 7.84 -6.19 -10.69
N GLY A 210 6.67 -6.08 -11.29
CA GLY A 210 5.88 -7.24 -11.70
C GLY A 210 6.35 -7.91 -12.99
N LEU A 211 7.16 -7.23 -13.81
CA LEU A 211 7.54 -7.67 -15.15
C LEU A 211 9.04 -7.94 -15.32
N ASP A 212 9.90 -7.35 -14.47
CA ASP A 212 11.37 -7.47 -14.58
C ASP A 212 11.93 -8.77 -13.99
N ASP A 213 11.14 -9.54 -13.24
CA ASP A 213 11.55 -10.85 -12.69
C ASP A 213 11.59 -11.98 -13.75
N VAL A 214 12.01 -11.65 -14.98
CA VAL A 214 12.25 -12.64 -16.06
C VAL A 214 13.41 -13.59 -15.73
N THR A 215 14.17 -13.30 -14.69
CA THR A 215 15.33 -14.13 -14.27
C THR A 215 14.95 -15.35 -13.43
N THR A 216 13.77 -15.42 -12.88
CA THR A 216 13.25 -16.63 -12.23
C THR A 216 12.28 -17.34 -13.18
N LYS A 217 12.65 -18.52 -13.64
CA LYS A 217 11.92 -19.41 -14.56
C LYS A 217 10.47 -19.77 -14.13
N GLU A 218 9.94 -19.18 -13.06
CA GLU A 218 8.70 -19.62 -12.39
C GLU A 218 7.67 -18.53 -12.13
N SER A 219 7.88 -17.27 -12.50
CA SER A 219 6.88 -16.25 -12.18
C SER A 219 5.98 -15.92 -13.38
N ASN A 220 4.78 -16.48 -13.38
CA ASN A 220 3.69 -16.01 -14.22
C ASN A 220 2.84 -15.01 -13.40
N PRO A 221 3.06 -13.67 -13.54
CA PRO A 221 2.38 -12.68 -12.71
C PRO A 221 0.85 -12.72 -12.86
N LEU A 222 0.38 -13.00 -14.09
CA LEU A 222 -1.06 -13.09 -14.36
C LEU A 222 -1.69 -14.33 -13.69
N ALA A 223 -0.98 -15.47 -13.67
CA ALA A 223 -1.47 -16.66 -13.00
C ALA A 223 -1.62 -16.46 -11.48
N ARG A 224 -0.66 -15.77 -10.84
CA ARG A 224 -0.75 -15.40 -9.42
C ARG A 224 -1.92 -14.44 -9.12
N LEU A 225 -2.20 -13.54 -10.04
CA LEU A 225 -3.38 -12.67 -9.91
C LEU A 225 -4.68 -13.46 -10.03
N LEU A 226 -4.75 -14.43 -10.94
CA LEU A 226 -5.90 -15.33 -11.07
C LEU A 226 -6.10 -16.18 -9.81
N GLU A 227 -5.02 -16.69 -9.20
CA GLU A 227 -5.08 -17.34 -7.89
C GLU A 227 -5.66 -16.42 -6.81
N GLY A 228 -5.13 -15.20 -6.68
CA GLY A 228 -5.63 -14.21 -5.72
C GLY A 228 -7.09 -13.80 -5.99
N PHE A 229 -7.49 -13.73 -7.24
CA PHE A 229 -8.88 -13.48 -7.62
C PHE A 229 -9.78 -14.65 -7.22
N PHE A 230 -9.34 -15.89 -7.44
CA PHE A 230 -10.04 -17.09 -7.00
C PHE A 230 -10.21 -17.10 -5.47
N ASP A 231 -9.17 -16.80 -4.72
CA ASP A 231 -9.22 -16.72 -3.25
C ASP A 231 -10.26 -15.70 -2.78
N THR A 232 -10.26 -14.51 -3.36
CA THR A 232 -11.24 -13.48 -3.01
C THR A 232 -12.66 -13.89 -3.38
N THR A 233 -12.83 -14.51 -4.56
CA THR A 233 -14.13 -15.00 -5.02
C THR A 233 -14.65 -16.12 -4.13
N SER A 234 -13.78 -17.01 -3.63
CA SER A 234 -14.16 -18.10 -2.72
C SER A 234 -14.66 -17.60 -1.35
N MET A 235 -14.24 -16.39 -0.94
CA MET A 235 -14.71 -15.72 0.28
C MET A 235 -15.99 -14.90 0.07
N SER A 236 -16.41 -14.72 -1.18
CA SER A 236 -17.61 -13.94 -1.53
C SER A 236 -18.89 -14.66 -1.08
N LYS A 237 -19.86 -13.87 -0.62
CA LYS A 237 -21.20 -14.35 -0.25
C LYS A 237 -22.19 -14.32 -1.42
N GLU A 238 -21.78 -13.81 -2.57
CA GLU A 238 -22.62 -13.71 -3.75
C GLU A 238 -22.89 -15.11 -4.35
N ALA A 239 -24.15 -15.40 -4.65
CA ALA A 239 -24.56 -16.73 -5.16
C ALA A 239 -23.89 -17.06 -6.50
N GLN A 240 -23.65 -16.06 -7.36
CA GLN A 240 -22.97 -16.26 -8.65
C GLN A 240 -21.51 -16.65 -8.49
N ASP A 241 -20.81 -16.05 -7.54
CA ASP A 241 -19.43 -16.36 -7.20
C ASP A 241 -19.31 -17.78 -6.66
N GLN A 242 -20.16 -18.11 -5.68
CA GLN A 242 -20.18 -19.45 -5.10
C GLN A 242 -20.48 -20.53 -6.15
N SER A 243 -21.42 -20.26 -7.07
CA SER A 243 -21.70 -21.19 -8.19
C SER A 243 -20.48 -21.37 -9.11
N THR A 244 -19.71 -20.31 -9.36
CA THR A 244 -18.51 -20.38 -10.21
C THR A 244 -17.40 -21.17 -9.53
N ILE A 245 -17.16 -20.93 -8.24
CA ILE A 245 -16.19 -21.67 -7.43
C ILE A 245 -16.56 -23.15 -7.38
N GLN A 246 -17.83 -23.46 -7.07
CA GLN A 246 -18.30 -24.85 -6.99
C GLN A 246 -18.07 -25.59 -8.31
N LYS A 247 -18.37 -24.97 -9.45
CA LYS A 247 -18.11 -25.58 -10.77
C LYS A 247 -16.63 -25.88 -11.01
N LEU A 248 -15.72 -24.99 -10.57
CA LEU A 248 -14.28 -25.21 -10.69
C LEU A 248 -13.81 -26.34 -9.77
N GLU A 249 -14.29 -26.38 -8.53
CA GLU A 249 -13.96 -27.43 -7.57
C GLU A 249 -14.50 -28.79 -8.03
N ASP A 250 -15.73 -28.85 -8.54
CA ASP A 250 -16.33 -30.06 -9.09
C ASP A 250 -15.55 -30.59 -10.31
N ALA A 251 -15.10 -29.67 -11.20
CA ALA A 251 -14.29 -30.04 -12.35
C ALA A 251 -12.94 -30.63 -11.91
N VAL A 252 -12.25 -30.00 -10.94
CA VAL A 252 -10.97 -30.51 -10.41
C VAL A 252 -11.16 -31.85 -9.70
N THR A 253 -12.22 -32.00 -8.92
CA THR A 253 -12.56 -33.25 -8.22
C THR A 253 -12.84 -34.38 -9.22
N SER A 254 -13.53 -34.09 -10.32
CA SER A 254 -13.75 -35.06 -11.39
C SER A 254 -12.45 -35.54 -12.02
N VAL A 255 -11.53 -34.61 -12.33
CA VAL A 255 -10.20 -34.93 -12.87
C VAL A 255 -9.38 -35.75 -11.86
N GLN A 256 -9.38 -35.34 -10.60
CA GLN A 256 -8.71 -36.06 -9.51
C GLN A 256 -9.20 -37.49 -9.38
N THR A 257 -10.52 -37.70 -9.44
CA THR A 257 -11.13 -39.02 -9.38
C THR A 257 -10.70 -39.89 -10.57
N SER A 258 -10.71 -39.33 -11.79
CA SER A 258 -10.28 -40.04 -13.00
C SER A 258 -8.80 -40.44 -12.93
N ILE A 259 -7.91 -39.56 -12.43
CA ILE A 259 -6.49 -39.87 -12.25
C ILE A 259 -6.32 -40.99 -11.22
N ASN A 260 -7.00 -40.92 -10.08
CA ASN A 260 -6.93 -41.92 -9.02
C ASN A 260 -7.39 -43.29 -9.52
N GLN A 261 -8.47 -43.34 -10.31
CA GLN A 261 -8.96 -44.58 -10.92
C GLN A 261 -7.92 -45.14 -11.87
N GLY A 262 -7.40 -44.34 -12.81
CA GLY A 262 -6.37 -44.77 -13.77
C GLY A 262 -5.12 -45.31 -13.11
N PHE A 263 -4.59 -44.65 -12.07
CA PHE A 263 -3.44 -45.13 -11.31
C PHE A 263 -3.76 -46.41 -10.55
N SER A 264 -4.94 -46.50 -9.93
CA SER A 264 -5.37 -47.72 -9.20
C SER A 264 -5.49 -48.93 -10.13
N GLU A 265 -5.94 -48.74 -11.36
CA GLU A 265 -6.01 -49.80 -12.36
C GLU A 265 -4.62 -50.29 -12.78
N GLN A 266 -3.70 -49.35 -13.12
CA GLN A 266 -2.33 -49.71 -13.50
C GLN A 266 -1.56 -50.39 -12.36
N LEU A 267 -1.76 -49.95 -11.11
CA LEU A 267 -1.14 -50.60 -9.96
C LEU A 267 -1.65 -52.01 -9.72
N LYS A 268 -2.94 -52.28 -9.96
CA LYS A 268 -3.50 -53.63 -9.86
C LYS A 268 -2.74 -54.65 -10.72
N ASP A 269 -2.31 -54.24 -11.92
CA ASP A 269 -1.54 -55.08 -12.83
C ASP A 269 -0.10 -55.36 -12.35
N LEU A 270 0.47 -54.48 -11.51
CA LEU A 270 1.80 -54.66 -10.89
C LEU A 270 1.76 -55.59 -9.66
N PHE A 271 0.66 -55.72 -8.96
CA PHE A 271 0.52 -56.53 -7.73
C PHE A 271 0.91 -57.98 -7.87
N PRO A 272 0.55 -58.71 -8.95
CA PRO A 272 0.95 -60.10 -9.13
C PRO A 272 2.49 -60.27 -9.18
N SER A 273 3.19 -59.26 -9.75
CA SER A 273 4.65 -59.24 -9.82
C SER A 273 5.28 -58.96 -8.44
N LEU A 274 4.73 -58.08 -7.65
CA LEU A 274 5.17 -57.77 -6.29
C LEU A 274 5.02 -58.94 -5.33
N LYS A 275 3.96 -59.74 -5.45
CA LYS A 275 3.77 -60.97 -4.67
C LYS A 275 4.89 -61.98 -4.87
N LYS A 276 5.52 -62.05 -6.05
CA LYS A 276 6.63 -62.95 -6.36
C LYS A 276 7.91 -62.60 -5.61
N PHE A 277 8.06 -61.35 -5.13
CA PHE A 277 9.20 -60.91 -4.31
C PHE A 277 9.12 -61.34 -2.83
N GLY A 278 8.03 -62.06 -2.42
CA GLY A 278 7.95 -62.69 -1.10
C GLY A 278 7.88 -61.72 0.08
N TYR A 279 7.44 -60.49 -0.14
CA TYR A 279 7.30 -59.52 0.96
C TYR A 279 6.16 -59.93 1.91
N PRO A 280 6.44 -60.24 3.21
CA PRO A 280 5.42 -60.66 4.14
C PRO A 280 4.49 -59.44 4.42
N GLY A 281 3.20 -59.60 4.23
CA GLY A 281 2.17 -58.58 4.48
C GLY A 281 1.55 -57.94 3.24
N LEU A 282 2.08 -58.14 2.02
CA LEU A 282 1.48 -57.62 0.78
C LEU A 282 0.34 -58.50 0.25
N GLY A 283 -0.02 -59.58 0.96
CA GLY A 283 -1.05 -60.53 0.52
C GLY A 283 -2.50 -60.09 0.68
N THR A 284 -2.78 -59.15 1.52
CA THR A 284 -4.13 -58.73 1.93
C THR A 284 -4.42 -57.24 1.87
N GLN A 285 -3.44 -56.41 1.63
CA GLN A 285 -3.61 -54.97 1.55
C GLN A 285 -3.63 -54.50 0.08
N SER A 286 -4.68 -53.79 -0.28
CA SER A 286 -4.73 -53.07 -1.55
C SER A 286 -4.09 -51.72 -1.35
N PHE A 287 -3.06 -51.38 -2.15
CA PHE A 287 -2.55 -50.03 -2.23
C PHE A 287 -3.58 -49.16 -2.97
N GLN A 288 -3.90 -48.02 -2.36
CA GLN A 288 -4.69 -46.99 -3.04
C GLN A 288 -3.78 -45.76 -3.19
N THR A 289 -3.82 -45.19 -4.36
CA THR A 289 -3.16 -43.90 -4.63
C THR A 289 -4.18 -42.80 -4.43
N GLU A 290 -3.83 -41.77 -3.72
CA GLU A 290 -4.60 -40.56 -3.57
C GLU A 290 -3.80 -39.39 -4.19
N VAL A 291 -4.34 -38.87 -5.30
CA VAL A 291 -3.81 -37.62 -5.90
C VAL A 291 -4.66 -36.49 -5.38
N ILE A 292 -4.06 -35.51 -4.78
CA ILE A 292 -4.72 -34.31 -4.29
C ILE A 292 -4.37 -33.18 -5.26
N LEU A 293 -5.39 -32.69 -5.97
CA LEU A 293 -5.28 -31.51 -6.84
C LEU A 293 -5.84 -30.32 -6.10
N ASP A 294 -5.07 -29.24 -6.05
CA ASP A 294 -5.46 -27.98 -5.45
C ASP A 294 -5.74 -26.96 -6.57
N VAL A 295 -6.97 -26.41 -6.60
CA VAL A 295 -7.39 -25.44 -7.62
C VAL A 295 -6.46 -24.22 -7.64
N LYS A 296 -6.04 -23.74 -6.47
CA LYS A 296 -5.12 -22.58 -6.35
C LYS A 296 -3.78 -22.88 -6.97
N LYS A 297 -3.19 -24.03 -6.67
CA LYS A 297 -1.91 -24.47 -7.25
C LYS A 297 -2.01 -24.70 -8.76
N LEU A 298 -3.16 -25.16 -9.24
CA LEU A 298 -3.42 -25.28 -10.68
C LEU A 298 -3.44 -23.90 -11.34
N LEU A 299 -4.09 -22.93 -10.72
CA LEU A 299 -4.16 -21.56 -11.24
C LEU A 299 -2.79 -20.87 -11.22
N SER A 300 -2.04 -20.96 -10.11
CA SER A 300 -0.76 -20.24 -9.97
C SER A 300 0.39 -20.86 -10.74
N ASN A 301 0.49 -22.20 -10.79
CA ASN A 301 1.68 -22.88 -11.30
C ASN A 301 1.50 -23.47 -12.70
N PHE A 302 0.26 -23.81 -13.08
CA PHE A 302 -0.02 -24.54 -14.31
C PHE A 302 -0.93 -23.80 -15.29
N THR A 303 -1.36 -22.57 -14.96
CA THR A 303 -2.17 -21.76 -15.86
C THR A 303 -1.26 -20.85 -16.68
N HIS A 304 -1.37 -20.95 -17.99
CA HIS A 304 -0.70 -20.07 -18.93
C HIS A 304 -1.73 -19.23 -19.68
N VAL A 305 -1.49 -17.92 -19.77
CA VAL A 305 -2.36 -17.02 -20.51
C VAL A 305 -1.90 -16.97 -21.97
N TYR A 306 -2.84 -17.22 -22.89
CA TYR A 306 -2.60 -17.16 -24.32
C TYR A 306 -3.52 -16.14 -24.96
N TYR A 307 -3.02 -15.51 -26.01
CA TYR A 307 -3.79 -14.56 -26.82
C TYR A 307 -4.06 -15.18 -28.19
N PRO A 308 -5.34 -15.33 -28.60
CA PRO A 308 -5.68 -15.85 -29.92
C PRO A 308 -5.31 -14.81 -31.00
N ASN A 309 -4.51 -15.23 -31.95
CA ASN A 309 -4.15 -14.40 -33.10
C ASN A 309 -4.17 -15.28 -34.36
N SER A 310 -5.08 -14.98 -35.29
CA SER A 310 -5.18 -15.64 -36.62
C SER A 310 -5.11 -17.17 -36.57
N GLY A 311 -5.75 -17.77 -35.56
CA GLY A 311 -5.81 -19.26 -35.39
C GLY A 311 -4.63 -19.87 -34.64
N VAL A 312 -3.71 -19.05 -34.11
CA VAL A 312 -2.62 -19.48 -33.26
C VAL A 312 -2.75 -18.83 -31.88
N ASN A 313 -2.57 -19.62 -30.83
CA ASN A 313 -2.52 -19.09 -29.46
C ASN A 313 -1.10 -18.65 -29.12
N LEU A 314 -0.88 -17.36 -29.03
CA LEU A 314 0.42 -16.78 -28.65
C LEU A 314 0.55 -16.69 -27.13
N PRO A 315 1.63 -17.18 -26.51
CA PRO A 315 1.84 -17.04 -25.07
C PRO A 315 1.99 -15.56 -24.68
N GLU A 316 1.71 -15.25 -23.42
CA GLU A 316 1.77 -13.90 -22.84
C GLU A 316 3.10 -13.18 -23.16
N SER A 317 4.21 -13.92 -23.15
CA SER A 317 5.55 -13.39 -23.45
C SER A 317 5.72 -12.80 -24.86
N TYR A 318 4.81 -13.10 -25.78
CA TYR A 318 4.82 -12.53 -27.14
C TYR A 318 4.17 -11.13 -27.21
N ASN A 319 3.43 -10.72 -26.18
CA ASN A 319 2.96 -9.34 -26.10
C ASN A 319 4.06 -8.41 -25.62
N GLY A 320 4.06 -7.19 -26.15
CA GLY A 320 4.96 -6.15 -25.68
C GLY A 320 4.77 -5.87 -24.17
N LEU A 321 5.85 -5.54 -23.48
CA LEU A 321 5.85 -5.26 -22.05
C LEU A 321 4.80 -4.23 -21.63
N GLY A 322 4.54 -3.22 -22.48
CA GLY A 322 3.53 -2.21 -22.18
C GLY A 322 2.10 -2.77 -22.12
N THR A 323 1.72 -3.64 -23.05
CA THR A 323 0.40 -4.29 -23.04
C THR A 323 0.26 -5.20 -21.83
N ARG A 324 1.30 -5.96 -21.51
CA ARG A 324 1.33 -6.82 -20.31
C ARG A 324 1.17 -6.02 -19.02
N ASN A 325 1.86 -4.88 -18.91
CA ASN A 325 1.75 -3.99 -17.77
C ASN A 325 0.32 -3.44 -17.60
N LEU A 326 -0.31 -3.02 -18.70
CA LEU A 326 -1.67 -2.51 -18.65
C LEU A 326 -2.67 -3.60 -18.21
N ILE A 327 -2.55 -4.81 -18.76
CA ILE A 327 -3.39 -5.96 -18.35
C ILE A 327 -3.18 -6.28 -16.86
N LEU A 328 -1.94 -6.25 -16.39
CA LEU A 328 -1.59 -6.46 -14.99
C LEU A 328 -2.30 -5.44 -14.09
N ILE A 329 -2.24 -4.15 -14.44
CA ILE A 329 -2.90 -3.09 -13.69
C ILE A 329 -4.42 -3.30 -13.65
N LEU A 330 -5.05 -3.60 -14.80
CA LEU A 330 -6.50 -3.81 -14.87
C LEU A 330 -6.96 -5.04 -14.05
N LEU A 331 -6.21 -6.13 -14.09
CA LEU A 331 -6.52 -7.32 -13.30
C LEU A 331 -6.33 -7.07 -11.79
N GLN A 332 -5.31 -6.29 -11.41
CA GLN A 332 -5.13 -5.87 -10.01
C GLN A 332 -6.29 -5.00 -9.54
N LEU A 333 -6.76 -4.06 -10.36
CA LEU A 333 -7.93 -3.24 -10.04
C LEU A 333 -9.20 -4.09 -9.87
N ALA A 334 -9.42 -5.06 -10.76
CA ALA A 334 -10.54 -5.98 -10.64
C ALA A 334 -10.48 -6.81 -9.34
N LYS A 335 -9.29 -7.28 -8.97
CA LYS A 335 -9.04 -7.96 -7.70
C LYS A 335 -9.35 -7.03 -6.52
N PHE A 336 -8.85 -5.80 -6.52
CA PHE A 336 -9.06 -4.84 -5.43
C PHE A 336 -10.54 -4.46 -5.29
N HIS A 337 -11.25 -4.28 -6.41
CA HIS A 337 -12.69 -4.08 -6.39
C HIS A 337 -13.41 -5.27 -5.74
N LYS A 338 -13.04 -6.49 -6.10
CA LYS A 338 -13.65 -7.70 -5.53
C LYS A 338 -13.36 -7.83 -4.04
N GLU A 339 -12.12 -7.58 -3.60
CA GLU A 339 -11.75 -7.57 -2.19
C GLU A 339 -12.51 -6.51 -1.40
N TYR A 340 -12.65 -5.31 -1.98
CA TYR A 340 -13.43 -4.22 -1.39
C TYR A 340 -14.91 -4.61 -1.22
N SER A 341 -15.53 -5.14 -2.27
CA SER A 341 -16.94 -5.55 -2.27
C SER A 341 -17.21 -6.69 -1.28
N THR A 342 -16.23 -7.58 -1.08
CA THR A 342 -16.37 -8.73 -0.17
C THR A 342 -16.23 -8.35 1.30
N LYS A 343 -15.36 -7.39 1.61
CA LYS A 343 -15.02 -7.00 2.99
C LYS A 343 -15.91 -5.90 3.56
N ASN A 344 -16.49 -5.06 2.70
CA ASN A 344 -17.06 -3.79 3.10
C ASN A 344 -18.54 -3.68 2.70
N ASP A 345 -19.34 -3.09 3.60
CA ASP A 345 -20.73 -2.71 3.33
C ASP A 345 -20.86 -1.43 2.48
N GLY A 346 -19.84 -1.10 1.68
CA GLY A 346 -19.86 -0.01 0.70
C GLY A 346 -19.59 1.42 1.21
N MET A 347 -19.24 1.59 2.49
CA MET A 347 -19.04 2.92 3.09
C MET A 347 -17.61 3.25 3.50
N ASN A 348 -16.62 2.50 3.05
CA ASN A 348 -15.23 2.67 3.43
C ASN A 348 -14.44 3.45 2.37
N ILE A 349 -13.29 3.99 2.77
CA ILE A 349 -12.36 4.67 1.87
C ILE A 349 -11.43 3.64 1.27
N HIS A 350 -11.28 3.65 -0.05
CA HIS A 350 -10.30 2.84 -0.74
C HIS A 350 -9.24 3.73 -1.39
N LEU A 351 -8.01 3.67 -0.90
CA LEU A 351 -6.88 4.44 -1.40
C LEU A 351 -5.95 3.51 -2.19
N ILE A 352 -5.74 3.79 -3.47
CA ILE A 352 -4.92 2.98 -4.38
C ILE A 352 -3.72 3.78 -4.85
N PHE A 353 -2.53 3.27 -4.54
CA PHE A 353 -1.27 3.81 -5.03
C PHE A 353 -0.84 3.09 -6.30
N ILE A 354 -0.50 3.85 -7.34
CA ILE A 354 0.06 3.34 -8.59
C ILE A 354 1.43 3.98 -8.79
N GLU A 355 2.50 3.18 -8.75
CA GLU A 355 3.87 3.66 -8.91
C GLU A 355 4.33 3.44 -10.34
N GLU A 356 4.71 4.55 -10.99
CA GLU A 356 5.35 4.60 -12.32
C GLU A 356 4.64 3.73 -13.38
N PRO A 357 3.31 3.95 -13.61
CA PRO A 357 2.54 3.16 -14.55
C PRO A 357 3.05 3.28 -15.99
N GLU A 358 3.81 4.33 -16.29
CA GLU A 358 4.44 4.54 -17.59
C GLU A 358 5.53 3.53 -17.94
N ALA A 359 5.99 2.70 -17.00
CA ALA A 359 7.01 1.72 -17.25
C ALA A 359 6.63 0.83 -18.45
N HIS A 360 7.47 0.87 -19.49
CA HIS A 360 7.27 0.15 -20.76
C HIS A 360 6.05 0.58 -21.61
N LEU A 361 5.27 1.60 -21.20
CA LEU A 361 4.16 2.10 -22.02
C LEU A 361 4.66 3.05 -23.12
N HIS A 362 4.13 2.88 -24.33
CA HIS A 362 4.34 3.83 -25.40
C HIS A 362 3.75 5.21 -25.02
N PRO A 363 4.35 6.35 -25.40
CA PRO A 363 3.86 7.68 -25.05
C PRO A 363 2.36 7.91 -25.30
N GLN A 364 1.83 7.43 -26.42
CA GLN A 364 0.40 7.53 -26.74
C GLN A 364 -0.49 6.78 -25.72
N MET A 365 -0.01 5.66 -25.18
CA MET A 365 -0.73 4.91 -24.14
C MET A 365 -0.65 5.63 -22.79
N GLN A 366 0.45 6.33 -22.51
CA GLN A 366 0.59 7.15 -21.32
C GLN A 366 -0.39 8.32 -21.29
N GLU A 367 -0.67 8.95 -22.42
CA GLU A 367 -1.64 10.05 -22.54
C GLU A 367 -3.08 9.62 -22.24
N VAL A 368 -3.46 8.41 -22.61
CA VAL A 368 -4.82 7.89 -22.40
C VAL A 368 -4.96 7.09 -21.11
N PHE A 369 -3.86 6.82 -20.41
CA PHE A 369 -3.83 5.93 -19.25
C PHE A 369 -4.82 6.35 -18.16
N ILE A 370 -4.85 7.62 -17.78
CA ILE A 370 -5.73 8.13 -16.72
C ILE A 370 -7.20 7.94 -17.11
N LYS A 371 -7.56 8.31 -18.35
CA LYS A 371 -8.91 8.14 -18.84
C LYS A 371 -9.34 6.67 -18.86
N GLN A 372 -8.45 5.78 -19.28
CA GLN A 372 -8.72 4.33 -19.26
C GLN A 372 -8.84 3.78 -17.84
N LEU A 373 -8.07 4.30 -16.88
CA LEU A 373 -8.19 3.96 -15.48
C LEU A 373 -9.56 4.35 -14.91
N GLU A 374 -10.03 5.57 -15.22
CA GLU A 374 -11.35 6.08 -14.83
C GLU A 374 -12.47 5.24 -15.46
N GLU A 375 -12.43 4.99 -16.76
CA GLU A 375 -13.41 4.15 -17.46
C GLU A 375 -13.46 2.72 -16.89
N ALA A 376 -12.31 2.12 -16.63
CA ALA A 376 -12.25 0.77 -16.03
C ALA A 376 -12.85 0.75 -14.61
N THR A 377 -12.61 1.80 -13.82
CA THR A 377 -13.17 1.95 -12.47
C THR A 377 -14.68 2.09 -12.51
N GLU A 378 -15.22 2.89 -13.43
CA GLU A 378 -16.67 3.03 -13.63
C GLU A 378 -17.31 1.72 -14.08
N MET A 379 -16.67 0.99 -14.99
CA MET A 379 -17.16 -0.33 -15.43
C MET A 379 -17.23 -1.32 -14.25
N LEU A 380 -16.23 -1.35 -13.40
CA LEU A 380 -16.21 -2.21 -12.21
C LEU A 380 -17.27 -1.78 -11.20
N ALA A 381 -17.43 -0.47 -10.94
CA ALA A 381 -18.44 0.04 -10.01
C ALA A 381 -19.88 -0.30 -10.43
N ASN A 382 -20.14 -0.44 -11.72
CA ASN A 382 -21.45 -0.81 -12.25
C ASN A 382 -21.78 -2.31 -12.10
N THR A 383 -20.83 -3.15 -11.70
CA THR A 383 -21.05 -4.60 -11.55
C THR A 383 -21.55 -5.04 -10.17
N GLY A 384 -21.69 -4.13 -9.19
CA GLY A 384 -22.11 -4.52 -7.84
C GLY A 384 -22.12 -3.35 -6.86
N THR A 385 -21.33 -3.42 -5.79
CA THR A 385 -21.24 -2.37 -4.78
C THR A 385 -20.65 -1.07 -5.36
N PRO A 386 -21.23 0.12 -5.08
CA PRO A 386 -20.64 1.39 -5.49
C PRO A 386 -19.19 1.50 -5.02
N TRP A 387 -18.27 1.73 -5.95
CA TRP A 387 -16.84 1.78 -5.69
C TRP A 387 -16.24 3.04 -6.27
N ILE A 388 -15.77 3.91 -5.39
CA ILE A 388 -15.14 5.19 -5.74
C ILE A 388 -13.79 5.27 -5.05
N PRO A 389 -12.74 4.63 -5.61
CA PRO A 389 -11.42 4.67 -5.03
C PRO A 389 -10.76 6.04 -5.25
N GLN A 390 -9.87 6.41 -4.32
CA GLN A 390 -8.96 7.53 -4.51
C GLN A 390 -7.62 7.01 -5.04
N PHE A 391 -7.21 7.49 -6.21
CA PHE A 391 -5.91 7.14 -6.79
C PHE A 391 -4.83 8.14 -6.42
N VAL A 392 -3.67 7.63 -6.08
CA VAL A 392 -2.43 8.39 -5.91
C VAL A 392 -1.38 7.81 -6.86
N ILE A 393 -1.09 8.52 -7.93
CA ILE A 393 -0.25 8.05 -9.02
C ILE A 393 1.09 8.79 -8.99
N SER A 394 2.18 8.06 -8.76
CA SER A 394 3.52 8.64 -8.90
C SER A 394 4.03 8.40 -10.32
N THR A 395 4.54 9.46 -10.96
CA THR A 395 5.00 9.37 -12.35
C THR A 395 6.19 10.28 -12.63
N HIS A 396 7.00 9.88 -13.60
CA HIS A 396 8.02 10.69 -14.26
C HIS A 396 7.59 11.11 -15.68
N SER A 397 6.42 10.66 -16.12
CA SER A 397 5.91 10.93 -17.46
C SER A 397 5.28 12.31 -17.55
N SER A 398 5.75 13.13 -18.49
CA SER A 398 5.08 14.37 -18.89
C SER A 398 3.73 14.09 -19.55
N HIS A 399 3.58 12.96 -20.24
CA HIS A 399 2.32 12.58 -20.90
C HIS A 399 1.21 12.33 -19.88
N ILE A 400 1.50 11.54 -18.83
CA ILE A 400 0.53 11.29 -17.75
C ILE A 400 0.20 12.59 -16.99
N SER A 401 1.21 13.40 -16.64
CA SER A 401 0.97 14.64 -15.91
C SER A 401 0.18 15.66 -16.73
N ASN A 402 0.36 15.72 -18.03
CA ASN A 402 -0.40 16.61 -18.91
C ASN A 402 -1.86 16.17 -19.08
N ALA A 403 -2.14 14.86 -19.01
CA ALA A 403 -3.49 14.32 -19.17
C ALA A 403 -4.45 14.73 -18.04
N VAL A 404 -3.95 14.96 -16.81
CA VAL A 404 -4.79 15.21 -15.61
C VAL A 404 -5.07 16.69 -15.32
N GLY A 405 -4.37 17.62 -15.95
CA GLY A 405 -4.47 19.05 -15.61
C GLY A 405 -3.88 19.42 -14.24
N PHE A 406 -3.59 20.71 -14.05
CA PHE A 406 -2.80 21.20 -12.89
C PHE A 406 -3.42 20.95 -11.52
N LYS A 407 -4.75 20.99 -11.40
CA LYS A 407 -5.44 20.82 -10.12
C LYS A 407 -5.15 19.48 -9.44
N HIS A 408 -4.80 18.47 -10.24
CA HIS A 408 -4.52 17.12 -9.74
C HIS A 408 -3.04 16.88 -9.44
N ILE A 409 -2.14 17.82 -9.79
CA ILE A 409 -0.70 17.63 -9.70
C ILE A 409 -0.14 18.14 -8.38
N ARG A 410 0.69 17.30 -7.75
CA ARG A 410 1.51 17.63 -6.58
C ARG A 410 2.97 17.43 -6.96
N TYR A 411 3.76 18.51 -6.87
CA TYR A 411 5.14 18.49 -7.32
C TYR A 411 6.11 18.36 -6.14
N PHE A 412 6.88 17.27 -6.14
CA PHE A 412 7.86 16.95 -5.11
C PHE A 412 9.23 17.52 -5.48
N LEU A 413 9.71 18.41 -4.66
CA LEU A 413 11.01 19.04 -4.75
C LEU A 413 11.88 18.63 -3.57
N GLN A 414 13.18 18.62 -3.78
CA GLN A 414 14.15 18.50 -2.71
C GLN A 414 14.86 19.84 -2.52
N ASN A 415 14.88 20.33 -1.29
CA ASN A 415 15.64 21.55 -0.96
C ASN A 415 17.12 21.25 -0.72
N ASN A 416 17.93 22.29 -0.52
CA ASN A 416 19.37 22.20 -0.25
C ASN A 416 19.70 21.43 1.05
N GLN A 417 18.74 21.25 1.95
CA GLN A 417 18.87 20.50 3.20
C GLN A 417 18.44 19.04 3.05
N GLN A 418 18.29 18.54 1.84
CA GLN A 418 17.81 17.19 1.53
C GLN A 418 16.42 16.86 2.12
N LYS A 419 15.55 17.87 2.26
CA LYS A 419 14.16 17.68 2.70
C LYS A 419 13.22 17.82 1.52
N THR A 420 12.18 17.02 1.52
CA THR A 420 11.10 17.14 0.53
C THR A 420 10.24 18.38 0.81
N ILE A 421 9.93 19.11 -0.24
CA ILE A 421 8.90 20.15 -0.27
C ILE A 421 7.85 19.74 -1.29
N ILE A 422 6.58 19.85 -0.94
CA ILE A 422 5.48 19.56 -1.85
C ILE A 422 4.84 20.87 -2.29
N LYS A 423 4.82 21.11 -3.60
CA LYS A 423 4.09 22.20 -4.23
C LYS A 423 2.74 21.71 -4.73
N ASP A 424 1.68 22.38 -4.28
CA ASP A 424 0.30 22.11 -4.73
C ASP A 424 -0.03 23.05 -5.89
N LEU A 425 0.04 22.56 -7.11
CA LEU A 425 -0.21 23.40 -8.28
C LEU A 425 -1.65 23.94 -8.36
N LYS A 426 -2.59 23.32 -7.65
CA LYS A 426 -3.96 23.84 -7.51
C LYS A 426 -4.00 25.15 -6.71
N LYS A 427 -3.23 25.21 -5.61
CA LYS A 427 -3.15 26.40 -4.74
C LYS A 427 -2.25 27.47 -5.36
N ASP A 428 -1.10 27.06 -5.88
CA ASP A 428 -0.07 27.97 -6.37
C ASP A 428 -0.49 28.73 -7.65
N PHE A 429 -1.45 28.17 -8.42
CA PHE A 429 -1.97 28.79 -9.66
C PHE A 429 -3.43 29.24 -9.57
N SER A 430 -4.03 29.34 -8.40
CA SER A 430 -5.43 29.72 -8.22
C SER A 430 -5.77 31.11 -8.81
N ASP A 431 -4.82 32.03 -8.81
CA ASP A 431 -5.04 33.43 -9.19
C ASP A 431 -4.75 33.77 -10.67
N TYR A 432 -4.32 32.79 -11.50
CA TYR A 432 -3.83 33.04 -12.85
C TYR A 432 -4.42 32.07 -13.89
N ASP A 433 -5.72 32.12 -14.15
CA ASP A 433 -6.38 31.23 -15.11
C ASP A 433 -5.82 31.32 -16.56
N ASN A 434 -5.37 32.50 -16.99
CA ASN A 434 -4.72 32.68 -18.29
C ASN A 434 -3.34 32.06 -18.36
N ASN A 435 -2.59 32.08 -17.26
CA ASN A 435 -1.24 31.50 -17.22
C ASN A 435 -1.30 29.96 -17.15
N LYS A 436 -2.35 29.37 -16.56
CA LYS A 436 -2.54 27.90 -16.53
C LYS A 436 -2.58 27.32 -17.93
N THR A 437 -3.39 27.91 -18.82
CA THR A 437 -3.52 27.45 -20.20
C THR A 437 -2.22 27.66 -20.98
N PHE A 438 -1.53 28.75 -20.72
CA PHE A 438 -0.25 29.05 -21.36
C PHE A 438 0.83 28.05 -20.91
N ILE A 439 1.02 27.85 -19.63
CA ILE A 439 2.02 26.91 -19.09
C ILE A 439 1.70 25.47 -19.49
N HIS A 440 0.43 25.05 -19.46
CA HIS A 440 0.00 23.75 -19.93
C HIS A 440 0.37 23.52 -21.41
N LYS A 441 0.13 24.52 -22.26
CA LYS A 441 0.45 24.47 -23.68
C LYS A 441 1.97 24.37 -23.96
N TYR A 442 2.79 24.96 -23.09
CA TYR A 442 4.26 24.93 -23.23
C TYR A 442 4.90 23.74 -22.50
N MET A 443 4.30 23.20 -21.45
CA MET A 443 4.77 21.98 -20.78
C MET A 443 4.67 20.74 -21.67
N THR A 444 3.83 20.78 -22.71
CA THR A 444 3.75 19.70 -23.72
C THR A 444 4.95 19.67 -24.66
N LEU A 445 5.80 20.70 -24.70
CA LEU A 445 6.80 20.83 -25.74
C LEU A 445 8.19 20.29 -25.40
N THR A 446 8.63 20.21 -24.13
CA THR A 446 9.96 19.65 -23.81
C THR A 446 10.07 19.16 -22.35
N LYS A 447 10.84 18.07 -22.13
CA LYS A 447 11.24 17.58 -20.79
C LYS A 447 12.02 18.62 -19.97
N SER A 448 12.57 19.65 -20.60
CA SER A 448 13.29 20.74 -20.00
C SER A 448 12.37 21.77 -19.32
N ASP A 449 11.09 21.82 -19.69
CA ASP A 449 10.20 22.89 -19.24
C ASP A 449 9.63 22.67 -17.83
N LEU A 450 9.59 21.42 -17.36
CA LEU A 450 9.41 21.12 -15.92
C LEU A 450 10.53 21.73 -15.06
N PHE A 451 11.72 21.95 -15.64
CA PHE A 451 12.83 22.65 -15.00
C PHE A 451 12.64 24.16 -14.92
N LEU A 452 11.86 24.77 -15.82
CA LEU A 452 11.56 26.19 -15.77
C LEU A 452 10.63 26.54 -14.61
N LEU A 453 9.72 25.64 -14.22
CA LEU A 453 8.90 25.80 -13.02
C LEU A 453 9.74 25.90 -11.74
N THR A 454 10.93 25.31 -11.70
CA THR A 454 11.85 25.46 -10.56
C THR A 454 12.56 26.80 -10.50
N LYS A 455 12.54 27.60 -11.58
CA LYS A 455 13.12 28.95 -11.63
C LYS A 455 12.07 30.06 -11.51
N LEU A 456 10.79 29.72 -11.67
CA LEU A 456 9.67 30.66 -11.49
C LEU A 456 9.15 30.69 -10.05
N PHE A 457 9.67 29.82 -9.20
CA PHE A 457 9.47 29.75 -7.75
C PHE A 457 10.85 29.87 -7.05
#